data_ee8a400a31e10c9a5b5a02c77475c4cf
#
_entry.id   ee8a400a31e10c9a5b5a02c77475c4cf
#
_cell.length_a   1.000
_cell.length_b   1.000
_cell.length_c   1.000
_cell.angle_alpha   90.00
_cell.angle_beta   90.00
_cell.angle_gamma   90.00
#
_symmetry.space_group_name_H-M   'P 1'
#
loop_
_entity.id
_entity.type
_entity.pdbx_description
1 polymer ?
#
loop_
_entity_poly.entity_id
_entity_poly.type
_entity_poly.pdbx_seq_one_letter_code
_entity_poly.pdbx_strand_id
1 'polypeptide(L)'
;MEDSQILEILKTSEGDSKWVSEEYDKLRTKYEGKVFAVRNKNVLSHADTAEELIAKLENMGEDVGLILIETIPRRDLSFIL
;
A
#
# COMPACT_ATOMS: atom_id res chain seq x y z
N MET A 1 18.11 19.14 -9.03
CA MET A 1 18.46 17.95 -8.25
C MET A 1 17.31 17.47 -7.38
N GLU A 2 16.81 18.33 -6.51
CA GLU A 2 15.67 17.96 -5.69
C GLU A 2 14.42 17.68 -6.53
N ASP A 3 14.22 18.44 -7.59
CA ASP A 3 13.08 18.28 -8.49
C ASP A 3 13.07 16.90 -9.16
N SER A 4 14.25 16.38 -9.49
CA SER A 4 14.35 15.05 -10.11
C SER A 4 13.94 13.94 -9.15
N GLN A 5 14.31 14.06 -7.88
CA GLN A 5 13.93 13.07 -6.87
C GLN A 5 12.42 13.12 -6.61
N ILE A 6 11.84 14.30 -6.55
CA ILE A 6 10.42 14.47 -6.37
C ILE A 6 9.65 13.85 -7.53
N LEU A 7 10.11 14.06 -8.77
CA LEU A 7 9.48 13.48 -9.95
C LEU A 7 9.55 11.95 -9.94
N GLU A 8 10.68 11.39 -9.52
CA GLU A 8 10.82 9.93 -9.43
C GLU A 8 9.87 9.34 -8.40
N ILE A 9 9.75 9.97 -7.23
CA ILE A 9 8.85 9.54 -6.18
C ILE A 9 7.40 9.59 -6.67
N LEU A 10 7.01 10.67 -7.32
CA LEU A 10 5.66 10.83 -7.85
C LEU A 10 5.35 9.78 -8.92
N LYS A 11 6.28 9.53 -9.83
CA LYS A 11 6.10 8.53 -10.87
C LYS A 11 5.97 7.13 -10.28
N THR A 12 6.78 6.80 -9.28
CA THR A 12 6.71 5.51 -8.61
C THR A 12 5.38 5.35 -7.90
N SER A 13 4.92 6.39 -7.19
CA SER A 13 3.64 6.36 -6.50
C SER A 13 2.47 6.20 -7.46
N GLU A 14 2.49 6.90 -8.58
CA GLU A 14 1.45 6.77 -9.60
C GLU A 14 1.44 5.37 -10.20
N GLY A 15 2.61 4.82 -10.48
CA GLY A 15 2.74 3.46 -11.00
C GLY A 15 2.23 2.42 -10.03
N ASP A 16 2.56 2.58 -8.75
CA ASP A 16 2.11 1.66 -7.70
C ASP A 16 0.60 1.76 -7.49
N SER A 17 0.05 2.97 -7.50
CA SER A 17 -1.39 3.17 -7.37
C SER A 17 -2.15 2.55 -8.53
N LYS A 18 -1.63 2.71 -9.74
CA LYS A 18 -2.23 2.11 -10.93
C LYS A 18 -2.16 0.58 -10.84
N TRP A 19 -1.03 0.05 -10.42
CA TRP A 19 -0.87 -1.38 -10.23
C TRP A 19 -1.86 -1.95 -9.23
N VAL A 20 -2.09 -1.26 -8.11
CA VAL A 20 -3.10 -1.66 -7.11
C VAL A 20 -4.48 -1.71 -7.75
N SER A 21 -4.83 -0.70 -8.55
CA SER A 21 -6.12 -0.69 -9.23
C SER A 21 -6.28 -1.85 -10.22
N GLU A 22 -5.24 -2.15 -10.97
CA GLU A 22 -5.25 -3.24 -11.94
C GLU A 22 -5.33 -4.61 -11.28
N GLU A 23 -4.66 -4.78 -10.14
CA GLU A 23 -4.61 -6.04 -9.39
C GLU A 23 -5.60 -6.09 -8.23
N TYR A 24 -6.55 -5.15 -8.19
CA TYR A 24 -7.45 -4.99 -7.05
C TYR A 24 -8.18 -6.29 -6.67
N ASP A 25 -8.72 -7.01 -7.65
CA ASP A 25 -9.45 -8.23 -7.37
C ASP A 25 -8.59 -9.30 -6.67
N LYS A 26 -7.35 -9.44 -7.11
CA LYS A 26 -6.41 -10.38 -6.51
C LYS A 26 -6.01 -9.92 -5.12
N LEU A 27 -5.73 -8.62 -4.97
CA LEU A 27 -5.35 -8.04 -3.69
C LEU A 27 -6.49 -8.15 -2.68
N ARG A 28 -7.71 -7.92 -3.12
CA ARG A 28 -8.89 -8.03 -2.27
C ARG A 28 -9.04 -9.45 -1.72
N THR A 29 -8.82 -10.45 -2.56
CA THR A 29 -8.91 -11.83 -2.14
C THR A 29 -7.90 -12.16 -1.04
N LYS A 30 -6.68 -11.61 -1.15
CA LYS A 30 -5.62 -11.87 -0.18
C LYS A 30 -5.68 -10.98 1.06
N TYR A 31 -6.05 -9.72 0.90
CA TYR A 31 -5.88 -8.70 1.94
C TYR A 31 -7.17 -8.02 2.36
N GLU A 32 -8.32 -8.64 2.11
CA GLU A 32 -9.60 -8.09 2.54
C GLU A 32 -9.60 -7.84 4.04
N GLY A 33 -9.96 -6.61 4.44
CA GLY A 33 -9.94 -6.20 5.83
C GLY A 33 -8.56 -5.90 6.39
N LYS A 34 -7.55 -5.85 5.54
CA LYS A 34 -6.17 -5.61 5.97
C LYS A 34 -5.59 -4.37 5.33
N VAL A 35 -4.48 -3.91 5.90
CA VAL A 35 -3.67 -2.81 5.37
C VAL A 35 -2.42 -3.42 4.76
N PHE A 36 -1.99 -2.93 3.61
CA PHE A 36 -0.80 -3.44 2.97
C PHE A 36 0.03 -2.31 2.37
N ALA A 37 1.32 -2.57 2.24
CA ALA A 37 2.30 -1.61 1.72
C ALA A 37 2.78 -2.06 0.35
N VAL A 38 2.84 -1.13 -0.60
CA VAL A 38 3.23 -1.39 -1.98
C VAL A 38 4.41 -0.53 -2.36
N ARG A 39 5.39 -1.13 -3.02
CA ARG A 39 6.52 -0.42 -3.61
C ARG A 39 7.01 -1.21 -4.82
N ASN A 40 7.26 -0.48 -5.92
CA ASN A 40 7.73 -1.09 -7.18
C ASN A 40 6.84 -2.23 -7.64
N LYS A 41 5.52 -2.03 -7.54
CA LYS A 41 4.50 -3.00 -7.97
C LYS A 41 4.57 -4.33 -7.23
N ASN A 42 4.97 -4.28 -5.96
CA ASN A 42 5.04 -5.44 -5.09
C ASN A 42 4.49 -5.10 -3.71
N VAL A 43 3.86 -6.07 -3.07
CA VAL A 43 3.43 -5.94 -1.68
C VAL A 43 4.61 -6.25 -0.78
N LEU A 44 5.08 -5.26 -0.03
CA LEU A 44 6.19 -5.43 0.90
C LEU A 44 5.80 -6.12 2.19
N SER A 45 4.63 -5.75 2.72
CA SER A 45 4.15 -6.29 3.97
C SER A 45 2.66 -5.97 4.11
N HIS A 46 2.02 -6.60 5.09
CA HIS A 46 0.61 -6.35 5.41
C HIS A 46 0.39 -6.56 6.90
N ALA A 47 -0.71 -6.02 7.41
CA ALA A 47 -1.09 -6.14 8.81
C ALA A 47 -2.59 -5.87 8.97
N ASP A 48 -3.11 -6.11 10.16
CA ASP A 48 -4.52 -5.84 10.45
C ASP A 48 -4.78 -4.34 10.66
N THR A 49 -3.77 -3.61 11.12
CA THR A 49 -3.88 -2.16 11.33
C THR A 49 -2.71 -1.44 10.69
N ALA A 50 -2.91 -0.15 10.41
CA ALA A 50 -1.84 0.69 9.86
C ALA A 50 -0.66 0.82 10.82
N GLU A 51 -0.94 0.90 12.12
CA GLU A 51 0.13 1.00 13.13
C GLU A 51 1.04 -0.22 13.11
N GLU A 52 0.46 -1.41 13.03
CA GLU A 52 1.23 -2.64 12.95
C GLU A 52 2.05 -2.70 11.66
N LEU A 53 1.45 -2.27 10.56
CA LEU A 53 2.14 -2.25 9.28
C LEU A 53 3.35 -1.31 9.31
N ILE A 54 3.15 -0.11 9.84
CA ILE A 54 4.23 0.88 9.96
C ILE A 54 5.37 0.32 10.82
N ALA A 55 5.04 -0.32 11.94
CA ALA A 55 6.05 -0.94 12.80
C ALA A 55 6.84 -2.02 12.05
N LYS A 56 6.15 -2.85 11.27
CA LYS A 56 6.82 -3.88 10.46
C LYS A 56 7.76 -3.26 9.43
N LEU A 57 7.31 -2.21 8.75
CA LEU A 57 8.12 -1.55 7.73
C LEU A 57 9.36 -0.89 8.35
N GLU A 58 9.22 -0.26 9.50
CA GLU A 58 10.34 0.33 10.20
C GLU A 58 11.36 -0.74 10.62
N ASN A 59 10.89 -1.89 11.10
CA ASN A 59 11.76 -3.02 11.45
C ASN A 59 12.49 -3.58 10.23
N MET A 60 11.90 -3.46 9.04
CA MET A 60 12.52 -3.88 7.79
C MET A 60 13.55 -2.85 7.29
N GLY A 61 13.62 -1.68 7.92
CA GLY A 61 14.50 -0.61 7.48
C GLY A 61 13.95 0.20 6.31
N GLU A 62 12.65 0.11 6.06
CA GLU A 62 12.01 0.84 4.97
C GLU A 62 11.61 2.25 5.38
N ASP A 63 11.67 3.17 4.43
CA ASP A 63 11.21 4.55 4.65
C ASP A 63 9.72 4.62 4.34
N VAL A 64 8.91 4.66 5.39
CA VAL A 64 7.45 4.66 5.28
C VAL A 64 6.93 5.83 4.44
N GLY A 65 7.63 6.96 4.45
CA GLY A 65 7.23 8.12 3.65
C GLY A 65 7.32 7.90 2.15
N LEU A 66 8.03 6.88 1.69
CA LEU A 66 8.22 6.58 0.27
C LEU A 66 7.38 5.37 -0.19
N ILE A 67 6.55 4.84 0.68
CA ILE A 67 5.80 3.62 0.42
C ILE A 67 4.32 3.95 0.34
N LEU A 68 3.64 3.38 -0.67
CA LEU A 68 2.19 3.50 -0.79
C LEU A 68 1.53 2.54 0.18
N ILE A 69 0.68 3.06 1.07
CA ILE A 69 -0.08 2.25 2.02
C ILE A 69 -1.54 2.29 1.62
N GLU A 70 -2.13 1.12 1.41
CA GLU A 70 -3.51 0.97 0.99
C GLU A 70 -4.26 0.03 1.94
N THR A 71 -5.57 0.20 1.98
CA THR A 71 -6.43 -0.67 2.75
C THR A 71 -7.57 -1.17 1.89
N ILE A 72 -8.00 -2.42 2.13
CA ILE A 72 -9.15 -2.99 1.46
C ILE A 72 -10.20 -3.27 2.52
N PRO A 73 -11.32 -2.54 2.49
CA PRO A 73 -12.37 -2.75 3.50
C PRO A 73 -13.03 -4.11 3.32
N ARG A 74 -13.57 -4.63 4.42
CA ARG A 74 -14.31 -5.88 4.39
C ARG A 74 -15.63 -5.68 3.65
N ARG A 75 -16.04 -6.67 2.89
CA ARG A 75 -17.29 -6.63 2.16
C ARG A 75 -18.51 -6.46 3.04
N ASP A 76 -18.52 -7.14 4.17
CA ASP A 76 -19.65 -7.11 5.08
C ASP A 76 -19.92 -5.74 5.68
N LEU A 77 -18.92 -4.86 5.69
CA LEU A 77 -19.10 -3.49 6.17
C LEU A 77 -19.95 -2.64 5.23
N SER A 78 -20.03 -3.01 3.95
CA SER A 78 -20.77 -2.26 2.97
C SER A 78 -22.27 -2.37 3.14
N PHE A 79 -22.75 -3.35 3.87
CA PHE A 79 -24.18 -3.57 4.11
C PHE A 79 -24.76 -2.72 5.24
N ILE A 80 -23.90 -2.11 6.00
CA ILE A 80 -24.34 -1.31 7.15
C ILE A 80 -24.87 0.04 6.69
N LEU A 81 -24.50 0.43 5.52
CA LEU A 81 -24.94 1.68 4.92
C LEU A 81 -26.30 1.53 4.19
#